data_42639694dc2faa2caadd5cb778b5a171
#
_entry.id   42639694dc2faa2caadd5cb778b5a171
#
_cell.length_a   1.000
_cell.length_b   1.000
_cell.length_c   1.000
_cell.angle_alpha   90.00
_cell.angle_beta   90.00
_cell.angle_gamma   90.00
#
_symmetry.space_group_name_H-M   'P 1'
#
loop_
_entity.id
_entity.type
_entity.pdbx_description
1 polymer ?
#
loop_
_entity_poly.entity_id
_entity_poly.type
_entity_poly.pdbx_seq_one_letter_code
_entity_poly.pdbx_strand_id
1 'polypeptide(L)'
;MYNIIADLHTHSLASTHAYSTIREMVDSAAEKGLKAIAITDHARTMPGAPGPWFFNSMHELPLLYRGILLIAGMEANVIDLNGTLDINETERRDINWLVASIHNLGLPGLEN
;
A
#
# COMPACT_ATOMS: atom_id res chain seq x y z
N MET A 1 -25.81 6.65 -11.48
CA MET A 1 -24.95 7.08 -10.36
C MET A 1 -23.94 5.97 -10.06
N TYR A 2 -22.69 6.34 -9.86
CA TYR A 2 -21.64 5.38 -9.53
C TYR A 2 -21.50 5.27 -8.02
N ASN A 3 -21.30 4.04 -7.53
CA ASN A 3 -21.02 3.80 -6.13
C ASN A 3 -19.57 3.33 -6.00
N ILE A 4 -18.83 3.92 -5.05
CA ILE A 4 -17.47 3.46 -4.72
C ILE A 4 -17.60 2.22 -3.83
N ILE A 5 -17.06 1.11 -4.27
CA ILE A 5 -17.13 -0.17 -3.56
C ILE A 5 -15.78 -0.65 -3.02
N ALA A 6 -14.69 0.01 -3.38
CA ALA A 6 -13.35 -0.36 -2.94
C ALA A 6 -12.48 0.87 -2.77
N ASP A 7 -11.57 0.83 -1.80
CA ASP A 7 -10.49 1.80 -1.66
C ASP A 7 -9.17 1.06 -1.90
N LEU A 8 -8.49 1.41 -2.97
CA LEU A 8 -7.32 0.67 -3.45
C LEU A 8 -5.99 1.40 -3.19
N HIS A 9 -5.99 2.47 -2.38
CA HIS A 9 -4.78 3.21 -2.05
C HIS A 9 -4.91 3.77 -0.63
N THR A 10 -4.40 3.03 0.35
CA THR A 10 -4.51 3.40 1.75
C THR A 10 -3.19 3.14 2.50
N HIS A 11 -3.01 3.85 3.60
CA HIS A 11 -1.81 3.76 4.43
C HIS A 11 -2.17 3.45 5.88
N SER A 12 -1.44 2.50 6.46
CA SER A 12 -1.54 2.15 7.86
C SER A 12 -0.46 2.86 8.69
N LEU A 13 -0.44 2.61 9.98
CA LEU A 13 0.64 3.04 10.89
C LEU A 13 2.04 2.71 10.35
N ALA A 14 2.18 1.67 9.54
CA ALA A 14 3.47 1.24 9.02
C ALA A 14 4.14 2.33 8.15
N SER A 15 3.36 3.20 7.54
CA SER A 15 3.88 4.32 6.74
C SER A 15 4.31 5.55 7.56
N THR A 16 4.18 5.52 8.87
CA THR A 16 4.53 6.55 9.86
C THR A 16 3.71 7.84 9.82
N HIS A 17 3.24 8.28 8.67
CA HIS A 17 2.38 9.47 8.55
C HIS A 17 0.89 9.14 8.46
N ALA A 18 0.51 7.93 8.84
CA ALA A 18 -0.87 7.50 9.01
C ALA A 18 -1.01 6.91 10.40
N TYR A 19 -2.24 6.82 10.91
CA TYR A 19 -2.42 6.61 12.35
C TYR A 19 -3.30 5.42 12.70
N SER A 20 -3.78 4.68 11.72
CA SER A 20 -4.66 3.56 11.94
C SER A 20 -3.95 2.22 11.75
N THR A 21 -4.35 1.24 12.55
CA THR A 21 -3.96 -0.14 12.31
C THR A 21 -4.72 -0.68 11.11
N ILE A 22 -4.23 -1.78 10.52
CA ILE A 22 -4.94 -2.45 9.44
C ILE A 22 -6.36 -2.84 9.88
N ARG A 23 -6.51 -3.33 11.11
CA ARG A 23 -7.83 -3.70 11.65
C ARG A 23 -8.78 -2.51 11.67
N GLU A 24 -8.34 -1.38 12.18
CA GLU A 24 -9.17 -0.17 12.22
C GLU A 24 -9.59 0.26 10.82
N MET A 25 -8.69 0.14 9.84
CA MET A 25 -8.99 0.50 8.45
C MET A 25 -10.04 -0.42 7.85
N VAL A 26 -9.93 -1.73 8.07
CA VAL A 26 -10.91 -2.69 7.58
C VAL A 26 -12.26 -2.50 8.28
N ASP A 27 -12.26 -2.23 9.57
CA ASP A 27 -13.49 -1.94 10.32
C ASP A 27 -14.18 -0.69 9.75
N SER A 28 -13.42 0.36 9.47
CA SER A 28 -13.96 1.56 8.84
C SER A 28 -14.52 1.30 7.45
N ALA A 29 -13.82 0.49 6.66
CA ALA A 29 -14.28 0.10 5.32
C ALA A 29 -15.64 -0.64 5.41
N ALA A 30 -15.76 -1.54 6.39
CA ALA A 30 -17.00 -2.28 6.62
C ALA A 30 -18.15 -1.33 6.99
N GLU A 31 -17.89 -0.39 7.89
CA GLU A 31 -18.89 0.59 8.31
C GLU A 31 -19.37 1.48 7.17
N LYS A 32 -18.49 1.77 6.21
CA LYS A 32 -18.81 2.58 5.03
C LYS A 32 -19.44 1.78 3.90
N GLY A 33 -19.60 0.49 4.08
CA GLY A 33 -20.21 -0.37 3.05
C GLY A 33 -19.29 -0.71 1.89
N LEU A 34 -17.97 -0.56 2.04
CA LEU A 34 -17.02 -1.00 1.03
C LEU A 34 -16.98 -2.52 0.96
N LYS A 35 -16.58 -3.05 -0.19
CA LYS A 35 -16.43 -4.49 -0.42
C LYS A 35 -14.98 -4.93 -0.41
N ALA A 36 -14.05 -4.00 -0.60
CA ALA A 36 -12.63 -4.28 -0.64
C ALA A 36 -11.82 -3.09 -0.17
N ILE A 37 -10.64 -3.36 0.38
CA ILE A 37 -9.64 -2.35 0.72
C ILE A 37 -8.26 -2.91 0.40
N ALA A 38 -7.39 -2.12 -0.22
CA ALA A 38 -5.99 -2.45 -0.41
C ALA A 38 -5.15 -1.68 0.61
N ILE A 39 -4.29 -2.39 1.33
CA ILE A 39 -3.30 -1.80 2.22
C ILE A 39 -2.05 -1.59 1.39
N THR A 40 -1.70 -0.32 1.14
CA THR A 40 -0.63 0.06 0.22
C THR A 40 0.38 0.97 0.90
N ASP A 41 0.97 0.51 2.00
CA ASP A 41 1.99 1.28 2.70
C ASP A 41 3.21 1.53 1.82
N HIS A 42 3.96 2.57 2.14
CA HIS A 42 5.11 3.02 1.34
C HIS A 42 6.24 2.01 1.30
N ALA A 43 6.88 1.92 0.15
CA ALA A 43 8.10 1.13 -0.02
C ALA A 43 9.32 1.85 0.58
N ARG A 44 10.43 1.15 0.61
CA ARG A 44 11.63 1.43 1.42
C ARG A 44 12.27 2.80 1.22
N THR A 45 12.12 3.43 0.07
CA THR A 45 12.76 4.73 -0.18
C THR A 45 12.01 5.92 0.42
N MET A 46 10.79 5.71 0.93
CA MET A 46 10.10 6.77 1.65
C MET A 46 10.61 6.89 3.08
N PRO A 47 10.77 8.12 3.60
CA PRO A 47 11.19 8.30 4.99
C PRO A 47 10.23 7.61 5.96
N GLY A 48 10.78 6.82 6.87
CA GLY A 48 10.00 6.11 7.88
C GLY A 48 9.19 4.93 7.37
N ALA A 49 9.39 4.50 6.13
CA ALA A 49 8.68 3.36 5.56
C ALA A 49 9.03 2.06 6.28
N PRO A 50 8.12 1.06 6.28
CA PRO A 50 8.42 -0.24 6.84
C PRO A 50 9.46 -0.98 6.00
N GLY A 51 10.18 -1.91 6.63
CA GLY A 51 11.14 -2.75 5.91
C GLY A 51 10.47 -3.85 5.09
N PRO A 52 11.27 -4.59 4.30
CA PRO A 52 10.74 -5.66 3.45
C PRO A 52 9.96 -6.73 4.19
N TRP A 53 10.30 -7.03 5.42
CA TRP A 53 9.61 -8.04 6.21
C TRP A 53 8.12 -7.71 6.41
N PHE A 54 7.77 -6.44 6.56
CA PHE A 54 6.38 -6.04 6.63
C PHE A 54 5.59 -6.54 5.41
N PHE A 55 6.13 -6.32 4.21
CA PHE A 55 5.47 -6.75 2.97
C PHE A 55 5.52 -8.27 2.80
N ASN A 56 6.63 -8.90 3.16
CA ASN A 56 6.75 -10.35 3.06
C ASN A 56 5.77 -11.09 3.97
N SER A 57 5.36 -10.47 5.08
CA SER A 57 4.42 -11.08 6.02
C SER A 57 2.96 -10.80 5.69
N MET A 58 2.66 -9.99 4.68
CA MET A 58 1.27 -9.65 4.34
C MET A 58 0.44 -10.87 3.90
N HIS A 59 1.09 -11.94 3.43
CA HIS A 59 0.39 -13.17 3.09
C HIS A 59 -0.30 -13.83 4.30
N GLU A 60 0.06 -13.45 5.52
CA GLU A 60 -0.58 -13.94 6.74
C GLU A 60 -1.88 -13.21 7.06
N LEU A 61 -2.17 -12.11 6.37
CA LEU A 61 -3.43 -11.41 6.54
C LEU A 61 -4.58 -12.25 5.97
N PRO A 62 -5.76 -12.26 6.62
CA PRO A 62 -6.91 -12.96 6.06
C PRO A 62 -7.34 -12.32 4.73
N LEU A 63 -7.71 -13.15 3.77
CA LEU A 63 -8.24 -12.67 2.49
C LEU A 63 -9.57 -11.93 2.67
N LEU A 64 -10.40 -12.44 3.59
CA LEU A 64 -11.67 -11.82 3.94
C LEU A 64 -11.71 -11.57 5.45
N TYR A 65 -12.12 -10.37 5.82
CA TYR A 65 -12.34 -9.99 7.20
C TYR A 65 -13.60 -9.14 7.28
N ARG A 66 -14.58 -9.55 8.10
CA ARG A 66 -15.88 -8.88 8.19
C ARG A 66 -16.58 -8.71 6.83
N GLY A 67 -16.39 -9.67 5.92
CA GLY A 67 -16.95 -9.60 4.58
C GLY A 67 -16.22 -8.65 3.63
N ILE A 68 -15.13 -8.03 4.06
CA ILE A 68 -14.31 -7.13 3.25
C ILE A 68 -13.15 -7.92 2.65
N LEU A 69 -12.95 -7.80 1.34
CA LEU A 69 -11.76 -8.33 0.68
C LEU A 69 -10.56 -7.47 1.06
N LEU A 70 -9.59 -8.08 1.75
CA LEU A 70 -8.38 -7.41 2.20
C LEU A 70 -7.26 -7.71 1.21
N ILE A 71 -6.82 -6.68 0.51
CA ILE A 71 -5.84 -6.81 -0.56
C ILE A 71 -4.46 -6.36 -0.05
N ALA A 72 -3.51 -7.28 -0.06
CA ALA A 72 -2.12 -6.98 0.28
C ALA A 72 -1.48 -6.20 -0.85
N GLY A 73 -0.94 -5.03 -0.56
CA GLY A 73 -0.38 -4.15 -1.56
C GLY A 73 0.81 -3.34 -1.08
N MET A 74 1.29 -2.48 -1.95
CA MET A 74 2.39 -1.55 -1.68
C MET A 74 2.22 -0.32 -2.57
N GLU A 75 2.60 0.84 -2.04
CA GLU A 75 2.86 2.01 -2.87
C GLU A 75 4.36 2.12 -3.08
N ALA A 76 4.83 1.75 -4.26
CA ALA A 76 6.24 1.82 -4.63
C ALA A 76 6.58 3.16 -5.26
N ASN A 77 7.82 3.61 -5.06
CA ASN A 77 8.32 4.83 -5.67
C ASN A 77 9.01 4.54 -6.99
N VAL A 78 8.77 5.40 -7.98
CA VAL A 78 9.62 5.48 -9.17
C VAL A 78 10.93 6.14 -8.73
N ILE A 79 12.04 5.44 -8.88
CA ILE A 79 13.34 5.87 -8.34
C ILE A 79 14.35 6.31 -9.41
N ASP A 80 13.99 6.22 -10.67
CA ASP A 80 14.83 6.75 -11.76
C ASP A 80 13.99 7.08 -13.00
N LEU A 81 14.63 7.64 -14.02
CA LEU A 81 13.96 8.03 -15.25
C LEU A 81 13.58 6.85 -16.15
N ASN A 82 14.02 5.65 -15.83
CA ASN A 82 13.65 4.43 -16.54
C ASN A 82 12.38 3.80 -15.98
N GLY A 83 11.80 4.39 -14.92
CA GLY A 83 10.60 3.85 -14.30
C GLY A 83 10.87 2.69 -13.33
N THR A 84 12.12 2.54 -12.87
CA THR A 84 12.45 1.51 -11.88
C THR A 84 11.71 1.78 -10.57
N LEU A 85 11.15 0.74 -9.98
CA LEU A 85 10.42 0.83 -8.70
C LEU A 85 11.28 0.28 -7.57
N ASP A 86 11.08 0.82 -6.36
CA ASP A 86 11.79 0.41 -5.16
C ASP A 86 11.19 -0.84 -4.49
N ILE A 87 10.80 -1.81 -5.27
CA ILE A 87 10.27 -3.10 -4.82
C ILE A 87 11.21 -4.22 -5.27
N ASN A 88 11.44 -5.22 -4.41
CA ASN A 88 12.24 -6.38 -4.76
C ASN A 88 11.37 -7.59 -5.11
N GLU A 89 12.00 -8.67 -5.59
CA GLU A 89 11.30 -9.87 -6.03
C GLU A 89 10.54 -10.57 -4.89
N THR A 90 11.08 -10.58 -3.67
CA THR A 90 10.43 -11.25 -2.55
C THR A 90 9.19 -10.48 -2.11
N GLU A 91 9.27 -9.17 -2.07
CA GLU A 91 8.12 -8.33 -1.78
C GLU A 91 7.03 -8.49 -2.85
N ARG A 92 7.44 -8.51 -4.13
CA ARG A 92 6.51 -8.64 -5.24
C ARG A 92 5.71 -9.95 -5.18
N ARG A 93 6.32 -11.03 -4.71
CA ARG A 93 5.64 -12.33 -4.58
C ARG A 93 4.55 -12.33 -3.51
N ASP A 94 4.68 -11.49 -2.50
CA ASP A 94 3.82 -11.52 -1.31
C ASP A 94 2.72 -10.47 -1.35
N ILE A 95 2.66 -9.65 -2.39
CA ILE A 95 1.61 -8.65 -2.56
C ILE A 95 0.83 -8.90 -3.85
N ASN A 96 -0.42 -8.43 -3.88
CA ASN A 96 -1.34 -8.62 -5.01
C ASN A 96 -1.71 -7.33 -5.71
N TRP A 97 -1.35 -6.18 -5.17
CA TRP A 97 -1.72 -4.88 -5.70
C TRP A 97 -0.56 -3.91 -5.54
N LEU A 98 -0.21 -3.22 -6.61
CA LEU A 98 0.93 -2.30 -6.62
C LEU A 98 0.48 -0.95 -7.15
N VAL A 99 0.67 0.09 -6.34
CA VAL A 99 0.54 1.49 -6.76
C VAL A 99 1.95 2.02 -7.02
N ALA A 100 2.15 2.72 -8.10
CA ALA A 100 3.42 3.37 -8.41
C ALA A 100 3.24 4.88 -8.33
N SER A 101 4.13 5.55 -7.61
CA SER A 101 4.07 7.00 -7.39
C SER A 101 5.42 7.66 -7.58
N ILE A 102 5.39 8.95 -7.91
CA ILE A 102 6.58 9.80 -7.96
C ILE A 102 6.49 10.77 -6.78
N HIS A 103 7.48 10.72 -5.87
CA HIS A 103 7.50 11.55 -4.68
C HIS A 103 8.61 12.60 -4.67
N ASN A 104 9.21 12.91 -5.80
CA ASN A 104 10.23 13.95 -5.93
C ASN A 104 11.33 13.85 -4.85
N LEU A 105 11.87 12.65 -4.67
CA LEU A 105 12.90 12.38 -3.66
C LEU A 105 14.30 12.74 -4.15
N GLY A 106 14.45 13.87 -4.85
CA GLY A 106 15.74 14.32 -5.41
C GLY A 106 16.16 13.56 -6.64
N LEU A 107 15.23 13.04 -7.41
CA LEU A 107 15.53 12.32 -8.64
C LEU A 107 15.94 13.30 -9.73
N PRO A 108 17.14 13.15 -10.36
CA PRO A 108 17.54 14.01 -11.47
C PRO A 108 16.52 13.96 -12.60
N GLY A 109 16.11 15.14 -13.07
CA GLY A 109 15.13 15.27 -14.16
C GLY A 109 13.69 15.19 -13.73
N LEU A 110 13.40 14.96 -12.44
CA LEU A 110 12.06 14.98 -11.87
C LEU A 110 11.85 16.15 -10.92
N GLU A 111 12.75 17.10 -10.91
CA GLU A 111 12.59 18.34 -10.14
C GLU A 111 11.49 19.20 -10.78
N ASN A 112 10.72 19.86 -9.96
CA ASN A 112 9.64 20.75 -10.40
C ASN A 112 10.16 21.99 -11.12
#